data_331b10124a09388a12ab96f2a8c4d3bc
#
_entry.id   331b10124a09388a12ab96f2a8c4d3bc
#
_cell.length_a   1.000
_cell.length_b   1.000
_cell.length_c   1.000
_cell.angle_alpha   90.00
_cell.angle_beta   90.00
_cell.angle_gamma   90.00
#
_symmetry.space_group_name_H-M   'P 1'
#
loop_
_entity.id
_entity.type
_entity.pdbx_description
1 polymer ?
#
loop_
_entity_poly.entity_id
_entity_poly.type
_entity_poly.pdbx_seq_one_letter_code
_entity_poly.pdbx_strand_id
1 'polypeptide(L)'
;MGSLIPLRHNVLLRMVWILAVWLIVSVTASVAAATPVIEIKIRDHLFSPAQVIIPAKTKVKLMVINQDATPEEFESYELNREKVIAGNSRAVIFIGPLPVGRYPFFGEFYPKTAQGVVIVE
;
A
#
# COMPACT_ATOMS: atom_id res chain seq x y z
N MET A 1 -24.77 31.29 65.86
CA MET A 1 -24.43 29.89 65.68
C MET A 1 -24.42 29.59 64.20
N GLY A 2 -23.26 29.58 63.61
CA GLY A 2 -23.11 29.30 62.22
C GLY A 2 -23.11 27.77 61.96
N SER A 3 -23.98 27.29 61.13
CA SER A 3 -23.86 25.94 60.63
C SER A 3 -22.69 25.89 59.66
N LEU A 4 -21.67 25.16 60.03
CA LEU A 4 -20.55 24.89 59.13
C LEU A 4 -21.05 23.87 58.10
N ILE A 5 -21.26 24.36 56.88
CA ILE A 5 -21.52 23.48 55.74
C ILE A 5 -20.19 22.81 55.38
N PRO A 6 -20.09 21.51 55.47
CA PRO A 6 -18.83 20.86 55.18
C PRO A 6 -18.48 21.03 53.69
N LEU A 7 -17.44 21.78 53.42
CA LEU A 7 -16.81 21.95 52.09
C LEU A 7 -16.36 20.63 51.45
N ARG A 8 -16.45 19.52 52.18
CA ARG A 8 -15.94 18.21 51.79
C ARG A 8 -16.66 17.61 50.57
N HIS A 9 -17.95 17.89 50.41
CA HIS A 9 -18.69 17.31 49.27
C HIS A 9 -18.29 17.90 47.90
N ASN A 10 -17.92 19.17 47.87
CA ASN A 10 -17.56 19.84 46.63
C ASN A 10 -16.19 19.41 46.10
N VAL A 11 -15.28 19.02 46.99
CA VAL A 11 -13.96 18.54 46.59
C VAL A 11 -14.02 17.13 45.99
N LEU A 12 -14.85 16.25 46.58
CA LEU A 12 -15.07 14.91 46.05
C LEU A 12 -15.78 14.93 44.70
N LEU A 13 -16.77 15.78 44.51
CA LEU A 13 -17.47 15.95 43.24
C LEU A 13 -16.51 16.51 42.16
N ARG A 14 -15.63 17.46 42.52
CA ARG A 14 -14.63 17.99 41.59
C ARG A 14 -13.59 16.94 41.22
N MET A 15 -13.16 16.09 42.13
CA MET A 15 -12.26 14.97 41.83
C MET A 15 -12.86 13.93 40.91
N VAL A 16 -14.16 13.60 41.10
CA VAL A 16 -14.88 12.67 40.24
C VAL A 16 -14.97 13.21 38.79
N TRP A 17 -15.23 14.50 38.62
CA TRP A 17 -15.25 15.12 37.28
C TRP A 17 -13.87 15.17 36.63
N ILE A 18 -12.81 15.40 37.39
CA ILE A 18 -11.44 15.39 36.89
C ILE A 18 -11.02 13.97 36.46
N LEU A 19 -11.40 12.95 37.20
CA LEU A 19 -11.14 11.55 36.84
C LEU A 19 -11.95 11.11 35.61
N ALA A 20 -13.18 11.61 35.45
CA ALA A 20 -14.01 11.33 34.28
C ALA A 20 -13.46 11.97 33.00
N VAL A 21 -12.85 13.15 33.10
CA VAL A 21 -12.22 13.83 31.95
C VAL A 21 -10.93 13.13 31.51
N TRP A 22 -10.22 12.48 32.41
CA TRP A 22 -9.00 11.74 32.06
C TRP A 22 -9.27 10.37 31.42
N LEU A 23 -10.48 9.86 31.48
CA LEU A 23 -10.84 8.57 30.88
C LEU A 23 -11.24 8.66 29.41
N ILE A 24 -11.30 9.87 28.84
CA ILE A 24 -11.37 10.08 27.39
C ILE A 24 -9.95 10.13 26.82
N VAL A 25 -9.14 9.13 27.13
CA VAL A 25 -7.96 8.85 26.36
C VAL A 25 -8.45 8.33 25.02
N SER A 26 -8.38 9.18 24.03
CA SER A 26 -8.65 8.87 22.65
C SER A 26 -7.90 7.60 22.27
N VAL A 27 -8.62 6.52 22.11
CA VAL A 27 -8.12 5.36 21.39
C VAL A 27 -8.06 5.83 19.92
N THR A 28 -6.98 6.47 19.56
CA THR A 28 -6.66 6.68 18.15
C THR A 28 -6.31 5.31 17.61
N ALA A 29 -7.31 4.63 17.09
CA ALA A 29 -7.07 3.42 16.32
C ALA A 29 -6.21 3.84 15.12
N SER A 30 -4.94 3.45 15.14
CA SER A 30 -4.07 3.57 13.98
C SER A 30 -4.58 2.62 12.91
N VAL A 31 -5.30 3.15 11.92
CA VAL A 31 -5.67 2.38 10.74
C VAL A 31 -4.40 2.20 9.92
N ALA A 32 -3.88 0.98 9.88
CA ALA A 32 -2.77 0.66 8.98
C ALA A 32 -3.25 0.91 7.53
N ALA A 33 -2.47 1.67 6.76
CA ALA A 33 -2.75 1.90 5.36
C ALA A 33 -2.72 0.56 4.61
N ALA A 34 -3.72 0.31 3.76
CA ALA A 34 -3.74 -0.84 2.88
C ALA A 34 -2.56 -0.77 1.89
N THR A 35 -2.00 -1.92 1.51
CA THR A 35 -0.97 -2.01 0.48
C THR A 35 -1.54 -1.49 -0.86
N PRO A 36 -0.93 -0.47 -1.49
CA PRO A 36 -1.37 0.01 -2.78
C PRO A 36 -1.38 -1.11 -3.83
N VAL A 37 -2.40 -1.13 -4.67
CA VAL A 37 -2.53 -2.07 -5.78
C VAL A 37 -2.47 -1.30 -7.09
N ILE A 38 -1.59 -1.72 -7.99
CA ILE A 38 -1.46 -1.14 -9.33
C ILE A 38 -1.69 -2.24 -10.35
N GLU A 39 -2.59 -1.99 -11.29
CA GLU A 39 -2.86 -2.91 -12.37
C GLU A 39 -1.98 -2.59 -13.59
N ILE A 40 -1.40 -3.63 -14.16
CA ILE A 40 -0.71 -3.59 -15.44
C ILE A 40 -1.37 -4.64 -16.33
N LYS A 41 -1.87 -4.23 -17.48
CA LYS A 41 -2.46 -5.13 -18.46
C LYS A 41 -1.45 -5.49 -19.53
N ILE A 42 -1.49 -6.73 -19.99
CA ILE A 42 -0.77 -7.19 -21.17
C ILE A 42 -1.81 -7.42 -22.26
N ARG A 43 -1.64 -6.72 -23.37
CA ARG A 43 -2.47 -6.88 -24.56
C ARG A 43 -1.63 -6.62 -25.80
N ASP A 44 -1.76 -7.49 -26.80
CA ASP A 44 -0.98 -7.41 -28.03
C ASP A 44 0.54 -7.35 -27.75
N HIS A 45 0.98 -8.10 -26.74
CA HIS A 45 2.37 -8.14 -26.27
C HIS A 45 2.93 -6.79 -25.82
N LEU A 46 2.06 -5.94 -25.28
CA LEU A 46 2.39 -4.61 -24.72
C LEU A 46 1.92 -4.52 -23.27
N PHE A 47 2.70 -3.85 -22.44
CA PHE A 47 2.27 -3.46 -21.09
C PHE A 47 1.50 -2.14 -21.13
N SER A 48 0.37 -2.09 -20.42
CA SER A 48 -0.42 -0.87 -20.27
C SER A 48 -0.91 -0.71 -18.81
N PRO A 49 -0.53 0.33 -18.09
CA PRO A 49 0.43 1.35 -18.49
C PRO A 49 1.86 0.79 -18.59
N ALA A 50 2.67 1.34 -19.48
CA ALA A 50 4.08 0.98 -19.57
C ALA A 50 4.94 1.69 -18.52
N GLN A 51 4.44 2.78 -17.96
CA GLN A 51 5.09 3.54 -16.89
C GLN A 51 4.22 3.51 -15.64
N VAL A 52 4.78 3.02 -14.57
CA VAL A 52 4.13 2.90 -13.26
C VAL A 52 4.87 3.76 -12.25
N ILE A 53 4.16 4.67 -11.59
CA ILE A 53 4.74 5.54 -10.56
C ILE A 53 4.28 5.06 -9.20
N ILE A 54 5.23 4.81 -8.30
CA ILE A 54 4.97 4.36 -6.95
C ILE A 54 5.73 5.19 -5.92
N PRO A 55 5.23 5.30 -4.68
CA PRO A 55 5.96 5.98 -3.62
C PRO A 55 7.17 5.20 -3.16
N ALA A 56 8.24 5.92 -2.81
CA ALA A 56 9.41 5.33 -2.17
C ALA A 56 9.07 4.70 -0.82
N LYS A 57 9.88 3.73 -0.38
CA LYS A 57 9.80 3.07 0.93
C LYS A 57 8.43 2.44 1.22
N THR A 58 7.71 2.08 0.18
CA THR A 58 6.35 1.53 0.28
C THR A 58 6.27 0.20 -0.45
N LYS A 59 5.74 -0.80 0.20
CA LYS A 59 5.41 -2.08 -0.44
C LYS A 59 4.20 -1.87 -1.35
N VAL A 60 4.29 -2.36 -2.59
CA VAL A 60 3.25 -2.23 -3.60
C VAL A 60 2.94 -3.59 -4.19
N LYS A 61 1.68 -3.81 -4.48
CA LYS A 61 1.17 -4.99 -5.15
C LYS A 61 0.91 -4.66 -6.62
N LEU A 62 1.70 -5.26 -7.52
CA LEU A 62 1.41 -5.23 -8.94
C LEU A 62 0.45 -6.37 -9.27
N MET A 63 -0.68 -6.04 -9.88
CA MET A 63 -1.62 -6.99 -10.45
C MET A 63 -1.41 -6.99 -11.96
N VAL A 64 -0.74 -8.01 -12.47
CA VAL A 64 -0.49 -8.13 -13.90
C VAL A 64 -1.56 -8.99 -14.52
N ILE A 65 -2.34 -8.42 -15.42
CA ILE A 65 -3.50 -9.05 -16.07
C ILE A 65 -3.12 -9.31 -17.52
N ASN A 66 -2.90 -10.58 -17.86
CA ASN A 66 -2.59 -10.97 -19.23
C ASN A 66 -3.91 -11.21 -20.00
N GLN A 67 -4.22 -10.29 -20.90
CA GLN A 67 -5.42 -10.35 -21.76
C GLN A 67 -5.13 -11.06 -23.09
N ASP A 68 -3.88 -11.43 -23.35
CA ASP A 68 -3.52 -12.24 -24.50
C ASP A 68 -3.82 -13.72 -24.24
N ALA A 69 -4.04 -14.48 -25.30
CA ALA A 69 -4.22 -15.93 -25.19
C ALA A 69 -2.89 -16.67 -24.92
N THR A 70 -1.77 -16.04 -25.24
CA THR A 70 -0.43 -16.59 -25.04
C THR A 70 0.13 -16.17 -23.68
N PRO A 71 0.97 -17.01 -23.03
CA PRO A 71 1.62 -16.62 -21.80
C PRO A 71 2.66 -15.51 -22.03
N GLU A 72 2.93 -14.75 -20.98
CA GLU A 72 4.02 -13.79 -20.93
C GLU A 72 4.76 -13.94 -19.60
N GLU A 73 6.06 -13.67 -19.61
CA GLU A 73 6.87 -13.66 -18.41
C GLU A 73 7.28 -12.22 -18.06
N PHE A 74 6.76 -11.73 -16.93
CA PHE A 74 7.22 -10.48 -16.36
C PHE A 74 8.63 -10.68 -15.81
N GLU A 75 9.58 -9.89 -16.26
CA GLU A 75 10.99 -9.96 -15.86
C GLU A 75 11.50 -8.58 -15.51
N SER A 76 12.21 -8.48 -14.39
CA SER A 76 12.93 -7.28 -14.02
C SER A 76 14.18 -7.64 -13.21
N TYR A 77 15.33 -7.34 -13.75
CA TYR A 77 16.61 -7.53 -13.04
C TYR A 77 16.73 -6.54 -11.89
N GLU A 78 16.33 -5.30 -12.11
CA GLU A 78 16.42 -4.22 -11.14
C GLU A 78 15.47 -4.43 -9.95
N LEU A 79 14.31 -5.03 -10.18
CA LEU A 79 13.36 -5.41 -9.14
C LEU A 79 13.66 -6.77 -8.54
N ASN A 80 14.51 -7.56 -9.17
CA ASN A 80 14.74 -8.97 -8.84
C ASN A 80 13.41 -9.75 -8.79
N ARG A 81 12.64 -9.65 -9.86
CA ARG A 81 11.34 -10.31 -10.01
C ARG A 81 11.22 -11.00 -11.34
N GLU A 82 10.60 -12.17 -11.30
CA GLU A 82 10.32 -13.02 -12.44
C GLU A 82 8.99 -13.74 -12.19
N LYS A 83 8.06 -13.64 -13.12
CA LYS A 83 6.76 -14.29 -13.01
C LYS A 83 6.14 -14.59 -14.35
N VAL A 84 5.85 -15.86 -14.60
CA VAL A 84 5.07 -16.28 -15.76
C VAL A 84 3.58 -16.07 -15.49
N ILE A 85 2.90 -15.38 -16.40
CA ILE A 85 1.46 -15.15 -16.35
C ILE A 85 0.84 -15.90 -17.54
N ALA A 86 0.07 -16.93 -17.26
CA ALA A 86 -0.64 -17.68 -18.30
C ALA A 86 -1.57 -16.78 -19.12
N GLY A 87 -1.85 -17.16 -20.34
CA GLY A 87 -2.81 -16.44 -21.19
C GLY A 87 -4.18 -16.34 -20.52
N ASN A 88 -4.86 -15.22 -20.72
CA ASN A 88 -6.17 -14.92 -20.14
C ASN A 88 -6.21 -15.08 -18.60
N SER A 89 -5.10 -14.81 -17.93
CA SER A 89 -4.93 -14.98 -16.48
C SER A 89 -4.28 -13.75 -15.87
N ARG A 90 -4.21 -13.74 -14.56
CA ARG A 90 -3.55 -12.66 -13.78
C ARG A 90 -2.59 -13.25 -12.77
N ALA A 91 -1.61 -12.46 -12.39
CA ALA A 91 -0.68 -12.78 -11.31
C ALA A 91 -0.41 -11.55 -10.44
N VAL A 92 -0.06 -11.80 -9.20
CA VAL A 92 0.32 -10.77 -8.24
C VAL A 92 1.83 -10.80 -8.06
N ILE A 93 2.45 -9.61 -8.14
CA ILE A 93 3.86 -9.43 -7.91
C ILE A 93 4.02 -8.34 -6.86
N PHE A 94 4.61 -8.68 -5.71
CA PHE A 94 4.94 -7.68 -4.70
C PHE A 94 6.30 -7.08 -4.99
N ILE A 95 6.37 -5.74 -4.94
CA ILE A 95 7.61 -4.98 -5.07
C ILE A 95 7.76 -3.98 -3.93
N GLY A 96 9.00 -3.59 -3.66
CA GLY A 96 9.29 -2.64 -2.60
C GLY A 96 9.31 -3.25 -1.19
N PRO A 97 9.66 -2.42 -0.21
CA PRO A 97 10.05 -0.99 -0.29
C PRO A 97 11.31 -0.76 -1.16
N LEU A 98 11.26 0.29 -1.97
CA LEU A 98 12.35 0.62 -2.91
C LEU A 98 12.83 2.06 -2.71
N PRO A 99 14.12 2.34 -2.91
CA PRO A 99 14.64 3.69 -3.04
C PRO A 99 14.08 4.40 -4.29
N VAL A 100 14.10 5.71 -4.26
CA VAL A 100 13.83 6.55 -5.45
C VAL A 100 14.72 6.10 -6.61
N GLY A 101 14.13 5.91 -7.76
CA GLY A 101 14.85 5.45 -8.95
C GLY A 101 13.94 4.93 -10.05
N ARG A 102 14.56 4.36 -11.06
CA ARG A 102 13.91 3.76 -12.22
C ARG A 102 14.23 2.27 -12.26
N TYR A 103 13.20 1.46 -12.39
CA TYR A 103 13.28 0.01 -12.36
C TYR A 103 12.61 -0.56 -13.61
N PRO A 104 13.36 -0.76 -14.70
CA PRO A 104 12.81 -1.33 -15.93
C PRO A 104 12.29 -2.75 -15.74
N PHE A 105 11.25 -3.09 -16.47
CA PHE A 105 10.75 -4.45 -16.62
C PHE A 105 10.39 -4.73 -18.07
N PHE A 106 10.31 -6.00 -18.42
CA PHE A 106 10.00 -6.41 -19.78
C PHE A 106 9.31 -7.78 -19.78
N GLY A 107 8.74 -8.13 -20.91
CA GLY A 107 8.21 -9.47 -21.18
C GLY A 107 9.28 -10.33 -21.82
N GLU A 108 9.72 -11.37 -21.14
CA GLU A 108 10.78 -12.28 -21.61
C GLU A 108 10.40 -12.99 -22.92
N PHE A 109 9.09 -13.28 -23.11
CA PHE A 109 8.63 -13.99 -24.30
C PHE A 109 8.47 -13.08 -25.52
N TYR A 110 8.18 -11.80 -25.29
CA TYR A 110 8.02 -10.80 -26.37
C TYR A 110 8.78 -9.50 -26.03
N PRO A 111 10.11 -9.58 -25.85
CA PRO A 111 10.88 -8.48 -25.27
C PRO A 111 10.99 -7.24 -26.17
N LYS A 112 10.72 -7.40 -27.47
CA LYS A 112 10.80 -6.26 -28.40
C LYS A 112 9.64 -5.28 -28.24
N THR A 113 8.48 -5.76 -27.76
CA THR A 113 7.27 -4.96 -27.59
C THR A 113 6.89 -4.77 -26.13
N ALA A 114 6.99 -5.83 -25.33
CA ALA A 114 6.62 -5.82 -23.92
C ALA A 114 7.73 -5.18 -23.08
N GLN A 115 7.65 -3.87 -22.89
CA GLN A 115 8.60 -3.09 -22.10
C GLN A 115 7.88 -2.10 -21.22
N GLY A 116 8.41 -1.86 -20.03
CA GLY A 116 7.91 -0.89 -19.09
C GLY A 116 8.93 -0.46 -18.06
N VAL A 117 8.53 0.45 -17.20
CA VAL A 117 9.37 0.95 -16.12
C VAL A 117 8.54 1.28 -14.88
N VAL A 118 9.03 0.89 -13.73
CA VAL A 118 8.55 1.37 -12.43
C VAL A 118 9.41 2.59 -12.05
N ILE A 119 8.75 3.69 -11.79
CA ILE A 119 9.38 4.93 -11.30
C ILE A 119 9.02 5.08 -9.83
N VAL A 120 10.04 5.14 -9.00
CA VAL A 120 9.89 5.36 -7.56
C VAL A 120 10.28 6.79 -7.23
N GLU A 121 9.34 7.52 -6.66
CA GLU A 121 9.52 8.93 -6.30
C GLU A 121 8.87 9.33 -4.96
#